data_6b5be041b1c9e9d7c52ea3dbfb7bb74a
#
_entry.id   6b5be041b1c9e9d7c52ea3dbfb7bb74a
#
_cell.length_a   1.000
_cell.length_b   1.000
_cell.length_c   1.000
_cell.angle_alpha   90.00
_cell.angle_beta   90.00
_cell.angle_gamma   90.00
#
_symmetry.space_group_name_H-M   'P 1'
#
loop_
_entity.id
_entity.type
_entity.pdbx_description
1 polymer ?
#
loop_
_entity_poly.entity_id
_entity_poly.type
_entity_poly.pdbx_seq_one_letter_code
_entity_poly.pdbx_strand_id
1 'polypeptide(L)'
;MLSLEQKYYPSNEGDTRSGARMAINMAITELESDKALCRNKKLSTVKVFFDEPGRYEKYMEVDRIVDLKKATEKLGEDKMDAFSKKTRLKLEGDELYLEKVKDEADRKMLEPFVKEVKTKWVLLEKVPSELRNEMTGAAKKENQITEWDLLEFDEMYATCGKCGLSWDNKKGCVGNFGPSASPVPDLAKKLGLPLLAKANELAEQKKILTPKDAEELLKEVKVLREKSPAEGKMIVRRIEGTLNRLEAIATCSKDHNLGFYFF
;
A
#
# COMPACT_ATOMS: atom_id res chain seq x y z
N MET A 1 -8.59 -4.69 11.24
CA MET A 1 -8.42 -3.90 9.99
C MET A 1 -6.97 -3.52 9.88
N LEU A 2 -6.27 -4.00 8.86
CA LEU A 2 -4.89 -3.61 8.59
C LEU A 2 -4.88 -2.18 8.04
N SER A 3 -3.94 -1.35 8.47
CA SER A 3 -3.77 0.00 7.91
C SER A 3 -3.50 -0.08 6.41
N LEU A 4 -3.81 0.99 5.66
CA LEU A 4 -3.56 1.05 4.21
C LEU A 4 -2.08 0.82 3.87
N GLU A 5 -1.15 1.20 4.74
CA GLU A 5 0.28 0.86 4.62
C GLU A 5 0.52 -0.66 4.64
N GLN A 6 -0.28 -1.43 5.37
CA GLN A 6 -0.16 -2.90 5.43
C GLN A 6 -0.71 -3.61 4.19
N LYS A 7 -1.58 -2.98 3.38
CA LYS A 7 -2.06 -3.55 2.12
C LYS A 7 -1.02 -3.49 1.00
N TYR A 8 -0.16 -2.48 1.01
CA TYR A 8 0.84 -2.27 -0.05
C TYR A 8 2.20 -2.92 0.24
N TYR A 9 2.52 -3.05 1.52
CA TYR A 9 3.74 -3.72 1.98
C TYR A 9 3.36 -4.43 3.28
N PRO A 10 3.18 -5.76 3.28
CA PRO A 10 2.99 -6.48 4.52
C PRO A 10 4.22 -6.19 5.40
N SER A 11 4.03 -5.35 6.39
CA SER A 11 4.97 -5.27 7.47
C SER A 11 4.98 -6.65 8.11
N ASN A 12 6.14 -7.31 8.14
CA ASN A 12 6.35 -8.53 8.90
C ASN A 12 6.26 -8.19 10.41
N GLU A 13 5.10 -7.73 10.86
CA GLU A 13 4.76 -7.70 12.28
C GLU A 13 4.35 -9.10 12.69
N GLY A 14 5.33 -9.94 13.01
CA GLY A 14 4.99 -11.29 13.45
C GLY A 14 6.14 -12.18 13.86
N ASP A 15 7.40 -11.73 13.85
CA ASP A 15 8.47 -12.58 14.39
C ASP A 15 9.49 -11.77 15.21
N THR A 16 9.21 -11.68 16.52
CA THR A 16 10.12 -11.10 17.51
C THR A 16 11.28 -12.04 17.88
N ARG A 17 11.54 -13.10 17.12
CA ARG A 17 12.55 -14.13 17.45
C ARG A 17 13.82 -14.14 16.62
N SER A 18 13.97 -13.26 15.64
CA SER A 18 15.28 -12.94 15.06
C SER A 18 15.19 -11.49 14.64
N GLY A 19 16.21 -10.67 14.92
CA GLY A 19 16.25 -9.28 14.46
C GLY A 19 16.14 -9.22 12.94
N ALA A 20 14.92 -9.35 12.44
CA ALA A 20 14.56 -9.30 11.05
C ALA A 20 14.97 -7.91 10.56
N ARG A 21 16.07 -7.86 9.82
CA ARG A 21 16.62 -6.65 9.24
C ARG A 21 15.63 -6.14 8.23
N MET A 22 14.92 -5.06 8.57
CA MET A 22 13.91 -4.48 7.69
C MET A 22 14.52 -4.15 6.34
N ALA A 23 13.78 -4.43 5.27
CA ALA A 23 14.17 -4.01 3.94
C ALA A 23 13.99 -2.50 3.83
N ILE A 24 14.99 -1.82 3.27
CA ILE A 24 14.88 -0.41 2.92
C ILE A 24 14.38 -0.31 1.49
N ASN A 25 13.39 0.52 1.28
CA ASN A 25 12.85 0.86 -0.03
C ASN A 25 13.19 2.32 -0.38
N MET A 26 12.96 2.67 -1.63
CA MET A 26 13.14 4.02 -2.16
C MET A 26 11.94 4.42 -2.99
N ALA A 27 11.48 5.66 -2.85
CA ALA A 27 10.38 6.19 -3.66
C ALA A 27 10.65 7.62 -4.11
N ILE A 28 10.04 7.98 -5.24
CA ILE A 28 9.93 9.37 -5.71
C ILE A 28 8.68 10.00 -5.07
N THR A 29 8.70 11.33 -4.87
CA THR A 29 7.53 12.12 -4.46
C THR A 29 6.56 12.30 -5.64
N GLU A 30 5.95 11.21 -6.09
CA GLU A 30 5.18 11.13 -7.32
C GLU A 30 3.96 12.05 -7.33
N LEU A 31 3.37 12.33 -6.17
CA LEU A 31 2.17 13.19 -6.06
C LEU A 31 2.45 14.66 -6.37
N GLU A 32 3.72 15.06 -6.37
CA GLU A 32 4.15 16.41 -6.75
C GLU A 32 4.16 16.61 -8.28
N SER A 33 4.06 15.53 -9.06
CA SER A 33 4.18 15.57 -10.52
C SER A 33 2.90 15.22 -11.24
N ASP A 34 2.55 16.03 -12.25
CA ASP A 34 1.44 15.75 -13.18
C ASP A 34 1.75 14.58 -14.12
N LYS A 35 3.01 14.13 -14.20
CA LYS A 35 3.42 12.94 -14.96
C LYS A 35 3.06 11.63 -14.26
N ALA A 36 2.71 11.68 -12.98
CA ALA A 36 2.28 10.49 -12.22
C ALA A 36 0.87 10.07 -12.63
N LEU A 37 0.75 9.00 -13.38
CA LEU A 37 -0.55 8.48 -13.85
C LEU A 37 -1.50 8.09 -12.70
N CYS A 38 -0.95 7.78 -11.53
CA CYS A 38 -1.73 7.45 -10.34
C CYS A 38 -2.20 8.68 -9.55
N ARG A 39 -1.65 9.89 -9.81
CA ARG A 39 -1.84 11.09 -8.98
C ARG A 39 -3.30 11.40 -8.71
N ASN A 40 -4.11 11.55 -9.75
CA ASN A 40 -5.51 11.91 -9.58
C ASN A 40 -6.27 10.85 -8.77
N LYS A 41 -6.03 9.56 -9.06
CA LYS A 41 -6.67 8.47 -8.32
C LYS A 41 -6.25 8.42 -6.85
N LYS A 42 -4.97 8.69 -6.53
CA LYS A 42 -4.45 8.77 -5.15
C LYS A 42 -4.95 9.99 -4.39
N LEU A 43 -5.27 11.08 -5.09
CA LEU A 43 -5.82 12.29 -4.48
C LEU A 43 -7.36 12.28 -4.39
N SER A 44 -8.03 11.37 -5.09
CA SER A 44 -9.50 11.24 -5.10
C SER A 44 -9.95 10.29 -4.00
N THR A 45 -10.30 10.83 -2.83
CA THR A 45 -10.93 10.05 -1.77
C THR A 45 -12.35 9.69 -2.17
N VAL A 46 -12.69 8.40 -2.10
CA VAL A 46 -14.01 7.87 -2.49
C VAL A 46 -14.80 7.34 -1.30
N LYS A 47 -14.11 6.94 -0.22
CA LYS A 47 -14.74 6.38 0.96
C LYS A 47 -14.01 6.82 2.22
N VAL A 48 -14.73 7.11 3.28
CA VAL A 48 -14.17 7.54 4.58
C VAL A 48 -14.77 6.73 5.72
N PHE A 49 -13.98 6.49 6.76
CA PHE A 49 -14.40 5.79 7.97
C PHE A 49 -14.46 6.76 9.15
N PHE A 50 -15.50 6.64 9.98
CA PHE A 50 -15.65 7.40 11.20
C PHE A 50 -15.84 6.46 12.40
N ASP A 51 -14.98 6.57 13.40
CA ASP A 51 -15.17 5.87 14.67
C ASP A 51 -16.43 6.36 15.38
N GLU A 52 -16.62 7.69 15.40
CA GLU A 52 -17.79 8.38 15.94
C GLU A 52 -18.42 9.23 14.83
N PRO A 53 -19.45 8.71 14.15
CA PRO A 53 -20.00 9.33 12.94
C PRO A 53 -20.77 10.63 13.20
N GLY A 54 -21.38 10.78 14.40
CA GLY A 54 -22.17 11.97 14.75
C GLY A 54 -23.20 12.31 13.66
N ARG A 55 -23.15 13.54 13.15
CA ARG A 55 -24.08 14.03 12.10
C ARG A 55 -23.97 13.30 10.75
N TYR A 56 -22.91 12.54 10.52
CA TYR A 56 -22.68 11.79 9.29
C TYR A 56 -23.30 10.40 9.31
N GLU A 57 -23.85 9.95 10.44
CA GLU A 57 -24.42 8.61 10.62
C GLU A 57 -25.48 8.25 9.55
N LYS A 58 -26.26 9.23 9.08
CA LYS A 58 -27.29 9.05 8.05
C LYS A 58 -26.74 8.70 6.66
N TYR A 59 -25.44 8.93 6.43
CA TYR A 59 -24.76 8.63 5.17
C TYR A 59 -23.94 7.32 5.23
N MET A 60 -23.96 6.62 6.38
CA MET A 60 -23.23 5.38 6.52
C MET A 60 -23.78 4.31 5.60
N GLU A 61 -22.87 3.53 5.06
CA GLU A 61 -23.24 2.31 4.37
C GLU A 61 -23.81 1.30 5.35
N VAL A 62 -24.72 0.50 4.84
CA VAL A 62 -25.39 -0.54 5.59
C VAL A 62 -25.01 -1.87 4.94
N ASP A 63 -24.38 -2.75 5.70
CA ASP A 63 -24.13 -4.12 5.30
C ASP A 63 -25.34 -5.00 5.62
N ARG A 64 -25.68 -5.87 4.70
CA ARG A 64 -26.73 -6.85 4.83
C ARG A 64 -26.12 -8.20 5.17
N ILE A 65 -26.03 -8.48 6.49
CA ILE A 65 -25.39 -9.69 7.03
C ILE A 65 -26.46 -10.72 7.34
N VAL A 66 -26.27 -11.95 6.85
CA VAL A 66 -27.16 -13.06 7.11
C VAL A 66 -26.95 -13.59 8.53
N ASP A 67 -28.01 -13.68 9.31
CA ASP A 67 -28.02 -14.37 10.60
C ASP A 67 -28.03 -15.89 10.36
N LEU A 68 -26.84 -16.46 10.19
CA LEU A 68 -26.65 -17.88 9.89
C LEU A 68 -27.30 -18.79 10.93
N LYS A 69 -27.28 -18.39 12.21
CA LYS A 69 -27.89 -19.15 13.31
C LYS A 69 -29.41 -19.25 13.11
N LYS A 70 -30.08 -18.11 12.91
CA LYS A 70 -31.51 -18.08 12.61
C LYS A 70 -31.86 -18.81 11.33
N ALA A 71 -31.02 -18.68 10.29
CA ALA A 71 -31.21 -19.37 9.03
C ALA A 71 -31.19 -20.90 9.23
N THR A 72 -30.20 -21.42 10.00
CA THR A 72 -30.07 -22.82 10.32
C THR A 72 -31.30 -23.35 11.11
N GLU A 73 -31.73 -22.60 12.13
CA GLU A 73 -32.88 -22.94 12.96
C GLU A 73 -34.19 -23.04 12.13
N LYS A 74 -34.35 -22.22 11.10
CA LYS A 74 -35.57 -22.14 10.31
C LYS A 74 -35.56 -22.97 9.04
N LEU A 75 -34.42 -23.09 8.36
CA LEU A 75 -34.30 -23.85 7.10
C LEU A 75 -33.91 -25.31 7.33
N GLY A 76 -33.36 -25.63 8.51
CA GLY A 76 -32.87 -26.95 8.87
C GLY A 76 -31.38 -27.13 8.55
N GLU A 77 -30.72 -27.95 9.37
CA GLU A 77 -29.27 -28.21 9.28
C GLU A 77 -28.89 -28.78 7.90
N ASP A 78 -29.65 -29.72 7.35
CA ASP A 78 -29.33 -30.35 6.05
C ASP A 78 -29.20 -29.34 4.90
N LYS A 79 -30.07 -28.32 4.86
CA LYS A 79 -30.02 -27.28 3.82
C LYS A 79 -28.86 -26.35 4.01
N MET A 80 -28.59 -25.96 5.26
CA MET A 80 -27.50 -25.07 5.57
C MET A 80 -26.15 -25.76 5.41
N ASP A 81 -26.06 -27.04 5.71
CA ASP A 81 -24.86 -27.85 5.44
C ASP A 81 -24.58 -27.97 3.94
N ALA A 82 -25.62 -28.18 3.13
CA ALA A 82 -25.50 -28.23 1.68
C ALA A 82 -24.98 -26.85 1.14
N PHE A 83 -25.54 -25.75 1.65
CA PHE A 83 -25.10 -24.40 1.32
C PHE A 83 -23.63 -24.15 1.75
N SER A 84 -23.28 -24.52 2.98
CA SER A 84 -21.94 -24.44 3.53
C SER A 84 -20.90 -25.17 2.67
N LYS A 85 -21.19 -26.42 2.28
CA LYS A 85 -20.33 -27.22 1.40
C LYS A 85 -20.17 -26.59 0.01
N LYS A 86 -21.27 -26.06 -0.57
CA LYS A 86 -21.28 -25.40 -1.88
C LYS A 86 -20.42 -24.12 -1.87
N THR A 87 -20.51 -23.33 -0.80
CA THR A 87 -19.87 -22.02 -0.69
C THR A 87 -18.52 -22.02 0.04
N ARG A 88 -18.18 -23.14 0.69
CA ARG A 88 -17.03 -23.29 1.61
C ARG A 88 -17.08 -22.31 2.80
N LEU A 89 -18.27 -21.88 3.17
CA LEU A 89 -18.52 -21.02 4.32
C LEU A 89 -18.57 -21.88 5.59
N LYS A 90 -17.98 -21.42 6.68
CA LYS A 90 -18.17 -22.01 7.99
C LYS A 90 -19.40 -21.39 8.65
N LEU A 91 -20.40 -22.19 8.97
CA LEU A 91 -21.64 -21.68 9.59
C LEU A 91 -21.40 -21.10 10.99
N GLU A 92 -20.37 -21.57 11.67
CA GLU A 92 -19.92 -21.03 12.97
C GLU A 92 -18.68 -20.17 12.74
N GLY A 93 -18.76 -18.88 13.07
CA GLY A 93 -17.66 -17.94 13.09
C GLY A 93 -17.43 -17.10 11.82
N ASP A 94 -18.01 -17.48 10.67
CA ASP A 94 -17.94 -16.66 9.47
C ASP A 94 -19.13 -15.70 9.38
N GLU A 95 -18.90 -14.50 8.85
CA GLU A 95 -19.95 -13.55 8.49
C GLU A 95 -20.29 -13.70 7.01
N LEU A 96 -21.57 -13.86 6.71
CA LEU A 96 -22.06 -13.93 5.34
C LEU A 96 -22.78 -12.63 4.95
N TYR A 97 -22.18 -11.89 4.04
CA TYR A 97 -22.81 -10.72 3.42
C TYR A 97 -23.71 -11.20 2.28
N LEU A 98 -24.98 -10.80 2.29
CA LEU A 98 -25.95 -11.27 1.28
C LEU A 98 -25.52 -10.93 -0.14
N GLU A 99 -24.87 -9.77 -0.34
CA GLU A 99 -24.35 -9.31 -1.63
C GLU A 99 -23.26 -10.23 -2.21
N LYS A 100 -22.55 -10.99 -1.37
CA LYS A 100 -21.55 -11.97 -1.80
C LYS A 100 -22.13 -13.30 -2.24
N VAL A 101 -23.41 -13.55 -1.99
CA VAL A 101 -24.12 -14.76 -2.44
C VAL A 101 -24.42 -14.63 -3.93
N LYS A 102 -23.70 -15.39 -4.76
CA LYS A 102 -23.80 -15.30 -6.23
C LYS A 102 -25.08 -15.97 -6.80
N ASP A 103 -25.49 -17.06 -6.18
CA ASP A 103 -26.66 -17.83 -6.62
C ASP A 103 -27.94 -17.12 -6.17
N GLU A 104 -28.84 -16.87 -7.13
CA GLU A 104 -30.07 -16.11 -6.88
C GLU A 104 -31.08 -16.88 -6.01
N ALA A 105 -31.12 -18.21 -6.13
CA ALA A 105 -32.00 -19.05 -5.32
C ALA A 105 -31.54 -19.06 -3.86
N ASP A 106 -30.22 -19.21 -3.64
CA ASP A 106 -29.63 -19.12 -2.30
C ASP A 106 -29.83 -17.72 -1.69
N ARG A 107 -29.70 -16.66 -2.50
CA ARG A 107 -29.93 -15.29 -2.04
C ARG A 107 -31.38 -15.09 -1.58
N LYS A 108 -32.35 -15.52 -2.35
CA LYS A 108 -33.79 -15.46 -1.99
C LYS A 108 -34.10 -16.30 -0.74
N MET A 109 -33.47 -17.45 -0.60
CA MET A 109 -33.60 -18.31 0.57
C MET A 109 -33.11 -17.65 1.85
N LEU A 110 -32.01 -16.89 1.76
CA LEU A 110 -31.33 -16.27 2.91
C LEU A 110 -31.87 -14.87 3.24
N GLU A 111 -32.52 -14.18 2.28
CA GLU A 111 -33.06 -12.83 2.43
C GLU A 111 -33.88 -12.61 3.72
N PRO A 112 -34.79 -13.54 4.16
CA PRO A 112 -35.57 -13.35 5.38
C PRO A 112 -34.77 -13.34 6.69
N PHE A 113 -33.51 -13.73 6.63
CA PHE A 113 -32.61 -13.82 7.79
C PHE A 113 -31.55 -12.73 7.83
N VAL A 114 -31.70 -11.70 6.99
CA VAL A 114 -30.76 -10.58 6.91
C VAL A 114 -30.95 -9.61 8.06
N LYS A 115 -29.83 -9.18 8.63
CA LYS A 115 -29.72 -8.04 9.54
C LYS A 115 -28.97 -6.92 8.84
N GLU A 116 -29.48 -5.71 8.97
CA GLU A 116 -28.83 -4.50 8.51
C GLU A 116 -27.91 -3.96 9.61
N VAL A 117 -26.63 -3.78 9.28
CA VAL A 117 -25.58 -3.30 10.21
C VAL A 117 -24.89 -2.09 9.60
N LYS A 118 -24.93 -0.96 10.29
CA LYS A 118 -24.19 0.25 9.86
C LYS A 118 -22.69 0.01 9.96
N THR A 119 -21.95 0.29 8.89
CA THR A 119 -20.54 -0.08 8.73
C THR A 119 -19.55 0.93 9.27
N LYS A 120 -19.96 2.12 9.67
CA LYS A 120 -19.11 3.29 9.94
C LYS A 120 -18.36 3.84 8.72
N TRP A 121 -18.53 3.24 7.55
CA TRP A 121 -18.03 3.73 6.28
C TRP A 121 -19.07 4.59 5.57
N VAL A 122 -18.59 5.67 4.93
CA VAL A 122 -19.40 6.54 4.09
C VAL A 122 -18.82 6.55 2.69
N LEU A 123 -19.63 6.19 1.69
CA LEU A 123 -19.29 6.30 0.27
C LEU A 123 -19.59 7.73 -0.20
N LEU A 124 -18.55 8.49 -0.55
CA LEU A 124 -18.67 9.93 -0.82
C LEU A 124 -19.54 10.25 -2.04
N GLU A 125 -19.65 9.33 -3.02
CA GLU A 125 -20.56 9.54 -4.17
C GLU A 125 -22.03 9.67 -3.76
N LYS A 126 -22.44 9.01 -2.65
CA LYS A 126 -23.81 9.06 -2.10
C LYS A 126 -24.06 10.28 -1.22
N VAL A 127 -23.04 11.10 -1.01
CA VAL A 127 -23.12 12.31 -0.17
C VAL A 127 -23.27 13.54 -1.07
N PRO A 128 -24.07 14.54 -0.68
CA PRO A 128 -24.14 15.82 -1.37
C PRO A 128 -22.74 16.44 -1.57
N SER A 129 -22.50 17.00 -2.77
CA SER A 129 -21.17 17.48 -3.17
C SER A 129 -20.53 18.46 -2.20
N GLU A 130 -21.35 19.35 -1.61
CA GLU A 130 -20.96 20.38 -0.66
C GLU A 130 -20.42 19.82 0.67
N LEU A 131 -20.80 18.58 1.02
CA LEU A 131 -20.37 17.93 2.26
C LEU A 131 -19.15 17.01 2.06
N ARG A 132 -18.82 16.62 0.82
CA ARG A 132 -17.75 15.67 0.55
C ARG A 132 -16.38 16.14 1.05
N ASN A 133 -16.04 17.39 0.74
CA ASN A 133 -14.77 17.98 1.18
C ASN A 133 -14.69 18.10 2.69
N GLU A 134 -15.79 18.46 3.34
CA GLU A 134 -15.88 18.55 4.78
C GLU A 134 -15.67 17.18 5.44
N MET A 135 -16.35 16.15 4.94
CA MET A 135 -16.23 14.78 5.44
C MET A 135 -14.82 14.22 5.22
N THR A 136 -14.23 14.48 4.06
CA THR A 136 -12.84 14.06 3.77
C THR A 136 -11.87 14.76 4.73
N GLY A 137 -12.05 16.06 4.99
CA GLY A 137 -11.21 16.81 5.93
C GLY A 137 -11.39 16.41 7.41
N ALA A 138 -12.59 15.92 7.77
CA ALA A 138 -12.89 15.45 9.12
C ALA A 138 -12.37 14.02 9.39
N ALA A 139 -12.23 13.19 8.36
CA ALA A 139 -11.71 11.84 8.50
C ALA A 139 -10.17 11.85 8.58
N LYS A 140 -9.61 11.02 9.47
CA LYS A 140 -8.16 10.79 9.52
C LYS A 140 -7.67 10.23 8.19
N LYS A 141 -6.42 10.54 7.78
CA LYS A 141 -5.86 10.05 6.51
C LYS A 141 -5.85 8.53 6.39
N GLU A 142 -5.52 7.83 7.46
CA GLU A 142 -5.55 6.36 7.53
C GLU A 142 -6.96 5.78 7.39
N ASN A 143 -7.99 6.58 7.58
CA ASN A 143 -9.40 6.24 7.46
C ASN A 143 -10.02 6.67 6.11
N GLN A 144 -9.21 7.02 5.14
CA GLN A 144 -9.63 7.40 3.80
C GLN A 144 -9.23 6.30 2.80
N ILE A 145 -10.15 5.97 1.90
CA ILE A 145 -9.89 5.09 0.77
C ILE A 145 -9.98 5.93 -0.49
N THR A 146 -8.96 5.87 -1.33
CA THR A 146 -8.89 6.59 -2.59
C THR A 146 -9.32 5.72 -3.77
N GLU A 147 -9.55 6.31 -4.94
CA GLU A 147 -9.79 5.52 -6.17
C GLU A 147 -8.65 4.56 -6.47
N TRP A 148 -7.41 4.92 -6.11
CA TRP A 148 -6.23 4.08 -6.28
C TRP A 148 -6.30 2.82 -5.43
N ASP A 149 -6.81 2.92 -4.20
CA ASP A 149 -6.92 1.79 -3.27
C ASP A 149 -7.98 0.76 -3.68
N LEU A 150 -8.89 1.14 -4.58
CA LEU A 150 -9.93 0.26 -5.10
C LEU A 150 -9.51 -0.47 -6.39
N LEU A 151 -8.38 -0.11 -7.00
CA LEU A 151 -7.92 -0.78 -8.21
C LEU A 151 -7.48 -2.21 -7.94
N GLU A 152 -7.75 -3.07 -8.90
CA GLU A 152 -7.16 -4.41 -8.92
C GLU A 152 -5.64 -4.33 -9.14
N PHE A 153 -4.92 -5.32 -8.62
CA PHE A 153 -3.46 -5.35 -8.66
C PHE A 153 -2.90 -5.23 -10.09
N ASP A 154 -3.52 -5.92 -11.04
CA ASP A 154 -3.10 -5.89 -12.46
C ASP A 154 -3.28 -4.51 -13.09
N GLU A 155 -4.35 -3.79 -12.73
CA GLU A 155 -4.60 -2.42 -13.20
C GLU A 155 -3.57 -1.42 -12.63
N MET A 156 -3.24 -1.56 -11.33
CA MET A 156 -2.18 -0.78 -10.69
C MET A 156 -0.84 -1.04 -11.39
N TYR A 157 -0.50 -2.31 -11.63
CA TYR A 157 0.74 -2.69 -12.28
C TYR A 157 0.84 -2.16 -13.71
N ALA A 158 -0.24 -2.27 -14.49
CA ALA A 158 -0.31 -1.74 -15.84
C ALA A 158 -0.17 -0.20 -15.87
N THR A 159 -0.77 0.49 -14.90
CA THR A 159 -0.65 1.95 -14.77
C THR A 159 0.78 2.35 -14.40
N CYS A 160 1.39 1.68 -13.42
CA CYS A 160 2.77 1.94 -13.01
C CYS A 160 3.77 1.66 -14.14
N GLY A 161 3.57 0.58 -14.91
CA GLY A 161 4.46 0.22 -16.03
C GLY A 161 4.47 1.24 -17.18
N LYS A 162 3.39 2.00 -17.36
CA LYS A 162 3.25 3.07 -18.37
C LYS A 162 3.64 4.44 -17.82
N CYS A 163 3.82 4.58 -16.51
CA CYS A 163 4.09 5.85 -15.85
C CYS A 163 5.48 6.38 -16.22
N GLY A 164 5.57 7.66 -16.58
CA GLY A 164 6.83 8.35 -16.88
C GLY A 164 7.79 8.43 -15.69
N LEU A 165 7.28 8.23 -14.45
CA LEU A 165 8.07 8.21 -13.22
C LEU A 165 8.47 6.78 -12.80
N SER A 166 8.23 5.77 -13.63
CA SER A 166 8.58 4.38 -13.32
C SER A 166 10.08 4.15 -13.52
N TRP A 167 10.86 4.33 -12.47
CA TRP A 167 12.32 4.22 -12.51
C TRP A 167 12.84 2.81 -12.20
N ASP A 168 12.11 1.98 -11.45
CA ASP A 168 12.54 0.60 -11.15
C ASP A 168 12.09 -0.38 -12.24
N ASN A 169 12.84 -0.44 -13.33
CA ASN A 169 12.61 -1.40 -14.42
C ASN A 169 11.15 -1.44 -14.93
N LYS A 170 10.47 -0.31 -15.02
CA LYS A 170 9.06 -0.16 -15.39
C LYS A 170 8.08 -0.84 -14.40
N LYS A 171 8.50 -1.13 -13.18
CA LYS A 171 7.64 -1.70 -12.14
C LYS A 171 6.96 -0.65 -11.28
N GLY A 172 7.40 0.60 -11.37
CA GLY A 172 6.82 1.72 -10.64
C GLY A 172 7.84 2.73 -10.16
N CYS A 173 7.35 3.67 -9.38
CA CYS A 173 8.13 4.74 -8.75
C CYS A 173 8.64 4.36 -7.35
N VAL A 174 8.47 3.11 -6.93
CA VAL A 174 8.98 2.51 -5.69
C VAL A 174 9.88 1.33 -6.05
N GLY A 175 11.04 1.25 -5.41
CA GLY A 175 11.98 0.15 -5.61
C GLY A 175 12.73 -0.20 -4.33
N ASN A 176 13.33 -1.37 -4.31
CA ASN A 176 14.04 -1.90 -3.14
C ASN A 176 15.50 -1.45 -3.14
N PHE A 177 15.95 -0.82 -2.04
CA PHE A 177 17.37 -0.55 -1.79
C PHE A 177 18.10 -1.83 -1.36
N GLY A 178 17.47 -2.62 -0.51
CA GLY A 178 18.06 -3.83 0.04
C GLY A 178 17.80 -3.96 1.54
N PRO A 179 18.34 -5.02 2.18
CA PRO A 179 18.22 -5.17 3.62
C PRO A 179 19.00 -4.06 4.35
N SER A 180 18.57 -3.70 5.55
CA SER A 180 19.28 -2.73 6.42
C SER A 180 20.73 -3.15 6.72
N ALA A 181 21.04 -4.44 6.59
CA ALA A 181 22.42 -4.97 6.63
C ALA A 181 23.10 -5.01 5.24
N SER A 182 22.63 -4.22 4.29
CA SER A 182 23.35 -4.02 3.04
C SER A 182 24.79 -3.53 3.34
N PRO A 183 25.79 -4.02 2.62
CA PRO A 183 27.16 -3.52 2.78
C PRO A 183 27.35 -2.07 2.24
N VAL A 184 26.35 -1.51 1.54
CA VAL A 184 26.45 -0.19 0.91
C VAL A 184 26.70 0.93 1.93
N PRO A 185 25.93 1.06 3.05
CA PRO A 185 26.19 2.11 4.03
C PRO A 185 27.58 2.02 4.68
N ASP A 186 28.05 0.79 5.00
CA ASP A 186 29.36 0.59 5.61
C ASP A 186 30.50 0.94 4.65
N LEU A 187 30.39 0.53 3.39
CA LEU A 187 31.34 0.90 2.34
C LEU A 187 31.35 2.41 2.10
N ALA A 188 30.18 3.03 2.04
CA ALA A 188 30.04 4.47 1.90
C ALA A 188 30.71 5.22 3.06
N LYS A 189 30.54 4.73 4.29
CA LYS A 189 31.21 5.29 5.47
C LYS A 189 32.71 5.20 5.37
N LYS A 190 33.29 4.05 4.95
CA LYS A 190 34.73 3.87 4.72
C LYS A 190 35.27 4.83 3.68
N LEU A 191 34.48 5.14 2.65
CA LEU A 191 34.90 6.00 1.53
C LEU A 191 34.56 7.48 1.73
N GLY A 192 33.97 7.86 2.87
CA GLY A 192 33.56 9.23 3.16
C GLY A 192 32.40 9.75 2.33
N LEU A 193 31.46 8.88 1.96
CA LEU A 193 30.27 9.18 1.15
C LEU A 193 29.06 9.43 2.06
N PRO A 194 28.77 10.70 2.42
CA PRO A 194 27.92 11.02 3.56
C PRO A 194 26.46 10.64 3.38
N LEU A 195 25.93 10.65 2.16
CA LEU A 195 24.50 10.40 1.89
C LEU A 195 24.20 8.92 2.04
N LEU A 196 24.96 8.06 1.36
CA LEU A 196 24.80 6.61 1.42
C LEU A 196 25.22 6.02 2.77
N ALA A 197 26.19 6.63 3.46
CA ALA A 197 26.55 6.23 4.82
C ALA A 197 25.39 6.37 5.82
N LYS A 198 24.45 7.28 5.56
CA LYS A 198 23.27 7.56 6.39
C LYS A 198 21.97 6.95 5.83
N ALA A 199 22.04 6.04 4.86
CA ALA A 199 20.84 5.50 4.21
C ALA A 199 19.83 4.90 5.22
N ASN A 200 20.31 4.19 6.26
CA ASN A 200 19.45 3.63 7.30
C ASN A 200 18.74 4.73 8.12
N GLU A 201 19.51 5.76 8.53
CA GLU A 201 18.96 6.91 9.28
C GLU A 201 17.94 7.70 8.46
N LEU A 202 18.24 7.90 7.17
CA LEU A 202 17.33 8.59 6.24
C LEU A 202 16.03 7.81 6.04
N ALA A 203 16.11 6.46 6.03
CA ALA A 203 14.93 5.59 5.94
C ALA A 203 14.07 5.67 7.20
N GLU A 204 14.66 5.61 8.39
CA GLU A 204 13.95 5.75 9.66
C GLU A 204 13.22 7.10 9.76
N GLN A 205 13.86 8.17 9.30
CA GLN A 205 13.30 9.53 9.33
C GLN A 205 12.31 9.79 8.18
N LYS A 206 12.25 8.93 7.16
CA LYS A 206 11.52 9.15 5.90
C LYS A 206 11.81 10.54 5.32
N LYS A 207 13.08 10.96 5.40
CA LYS A 207 13.50 12.30 5.00
C LYS A 207 13.46 12.44 3.49
N ILE A 208 12.71 13.43 3.02
CA ILE A 208 12.66 13.77 1.60
C ILE A 208 13.99 14.45 1.21
N LEU A 209 14.63 13.87 0.21
CA LEU A 209 15.85 14.36 -0.44
C LEU A 209 15.48 15.13 -1.70
N THR A 210 16.24 16.14 -2.03
CA THR A 210 15.98 17.05 -3.15
C THR A 210 16.66 16.57 -4.44
N PRO A 211 16.32 17.13 -5.61
CA PRO A 211 17.07 16.87 -6.86
C PRO A 211 18.57 17.19 -6.77
N LYS A 212 18.95 18.15 -5.90
CA LYS A 212 20.37 18.44 -5.63
C LYS A 212 21.03 17.29 -4.84
N ASP A 213 20.33 16.70 -3.88
CA ASP A 213 20.81 15.51 -3.18
C ASP A 213 20.91 14.32 -4.14
N ALA A 214 20.05 14.24 -5.16
CA ALA A 214 20.15 13.23 -6.21
C ALA A 214 21.44 13.37 -7.04
N GLU A 215 21.88 14.58 -7.34
CA GLU A 215 23.18 14.81 -7.99
C GLU A 215 24.35 14.33 -7.14
N GLU A 216 24.29 14.56 -5.82
CA GLU A 216 25.30 14.07 -4.90
C GLU A 216 25.26 12.54 -4.80
N LEU A 217 24.06 11.95 -4.74
CA LEU A 217 23.88 10.50 -4.76
C LEU A 217 24.50 9.86 -6.01
N LEU A 218 24.34 10.46 -7.19
CA LEU A 218 24.97 9.97 -8.43
C LEU A 218 26.50 9.98 -8.34
N LYS A 219 27.11 11.00 -7.72
CA LYS A 219 28.55 11.05 -7.50
C LYS A 219 29.01 9.94 -6.55
N GLU A 220 28.27 9.76 -5.44
CA GLU A 220 28.59 8.71 -4.47
C GLU A 220 28.47 7.30 -5.07
N VAL A 221 27.43 7.05 -5.89
CA VAL A 221 27.25 5.78 -6.62
C VAL A 221 28.42 5.52 -7.56
N LYS A 222 28.88 6.54 -8.30
CA LYS A 222 30.05 6.43 -9.18
C LYS A 222 31.31 6.06 -8.40
N VAL A 223 31.59 6.73 -7.28
CA VAL A 223 32.74 6.42 -6.43
C VAL A 223 32.66 5.00 -5.89
N LEU A 224 31.48 4.53 -5.45
CA LEU A 224 31.29 3.15 -5.01
C LEU A 224 31.59 2.14 -6.12
N ARG A 225 31.12 2.38 -7.35
CA ARG A 225 31.42 1.50 -8.50
C ARG A 225 32.93 1.41 -8.77
N GLU A 226 33.63 2.54 -8.70
CA GLU A 226 35.07 2.61 -8.96
C GLU A 226 35.92 1.94 -7.86
N LYS A 227 35.49 2.05 -6.60
CA LYS A 227 36.27 1.60 -5.44
C LYS A 227 35.89 0.20 -4.91
N SER A 228 34.66 -0.24 -5.11
CA SER A 228 34.20 -1.55 -4.61
C SER A 228 34.97 -2.79 -5.14
N PRO A 229 35.59 -2.79 -6.33
CA PRO A 229 36.41 -3.93 -6.75
C PRO A 229 37.55 -4.29 -5.80
N ALA A 230 38.10 -3.30 -5.07
CA ALA A 230 39.11 -3.53 -4.05
C ALA A 230 38.61 -4.34 -2.84
N GLU A 231 37.29 -4.34 -2.60
CA GLU A 231 36.64 -5.11 -1.51
C GLU A 231 36.32 -6.56 -1.93
N GLY A 232 36.61 -6.92 -3.17
CA GLY A 232 36.46 -8.28 -3.72
C GLY A 232 35.19 -8.53 -4.53
N LYS A 233 35.26 -9.54 -5.41
CA LYS A 233 34.18 -9.87 -6.37
C LYS A 233 32.81 -10.12 -5.73
N MET A 234 32.77 -10.70 -4.54
CA MET A 234 31.52 -11.00 -3.86
C MET A 234 30.77 -9.72 -3.43
N ILE A 235 31.51 -8.72 -2.96
CA ILE A 235 30.93 -7.42 -2.58
C ILE A 235 30.37 -6.74 -3.81
N VAL A 236 31.14 -6.66 -4.91
CA VAL A 236 30.69 -6.07 -6.17
C VAL A 236 29.34 -6.67 -6.60
N ARG A 237 29.23 -8.01 -6.65
CA ARG A 237 27.99 -8.71 -7.04
C ARG A 237 26.82 -8.41 -6.11
N ARG A 238 27.08 -8.26 -4.80
CA ARG A 238 26.02 -7.99 -3.79
C ARG A 238 25.46 -6.57 -3.87
N ILE A 239 26.26 -5.61 -4.26
CA ILE A 239 25.85 -4.18 -4.28
C ILE A 239 25.40 -3.71 -5.66
N GLU A 240 25.76 -4.41 -6.74
CA GLU A 240 25.50 -3.97 -8.12
C GLU A 240 24.02 -3.64 -8.37
N GLY A 241 23.11 -4.52 -7.98
CA GLY A 241 21.67 -4.29 -8.13
C GLY A 241 21.17 -3.07 -7.34
N THR A 242 21.73 -2.85 -6.15
CA THR A 242 21.43 -1.66 -5.34
C THR A 242 21.97 -0.40 -6.01
N LEU A 243 23.21 -0.41 -6.51
CA LEU A 243 23.80 0.74 -7.20
C LEU A 243 23.03 1.11 -8.47
N ASN A 244 22.56 0.12 -9.24
CA ASN A 244 21.73 0.37 -10.42
C ASN A 244 20.41 1.07 -10.07
N ARG A 245 19.77 0.68 -8.97
CA ARG A 245 18.53 1.31 -8.52
C ARG A 245 18.75 2.70 -7.93
N LEU A 246 19.83 2.90 -7.18
CA LEU A 246 20.22 4.22 -6.67
C LEU A 246 20.49 5.21 -7.82
N GLU A 247 21.15 4.76 -8.86
CA GLU A 247 21.38 5.56 -10.06
C GLU A 247 20.06 5.89 -10.78
N ALA A 248 19.17 4.89 -10.91
CA ALA A 248 17.90 5.07 -11.58
C ALA A 248 16.98 6.06 -10.84
N ILE A 249 16.84 5.95 -9.51
CA ILE A 249 16.00 6.88 -8.73
C ILE A 249 16.60 8.29 -8.74
N ALA A 250 17.90 8.43 -8.59
CA ALA A 250 18.56 9.74 -8.60
C ALA A 250 18.43 10.41 -9.98
N THR A 251 18.57 9.66 -11.06
CA THR A 251 18.33 10.15 -12.43
C THR A 251 16.87 10.59 -12.60
N CYS A 252 15.91 9.77 -12.17
CA CYS A 252 14.49 10.11 -12.24
C CYS A 252 14.18 11.38 -11.42
N SER A 253 14.70 11.49 -10.20
CA SER A 253 14.57 12.68 -9.35
C SER A 253 15.07 13.94 -10.07
N LYS A 254 16.25 13.88 -10.63
CA LYS A 254 16.86 15.02 -11.34
C LYS A 254 16.09 15.38 -12.62
N ASP A 255 15.80 14.41 -13.47
CA ASP A 255 15.16 14.63 -14.77
C ASP A 255 13.73 15.17 -14.67
N HIS A 256 13.06 14.87 -13.57
CA HIS A 256 11.69 15.33 -13.31
C HIS A 256 11.60 16.42 -12.24
N ASN A 257 12.71 16.82 -11.66
CA ASN A 257 12.79 17.80 -10.57
C ASN A 257 11.88 17.45 -9.38
N LEU A 258 11.95 16.19 -8.94
CA LEU A 258 11.14 15.63 -7.86
C LEU A 258 12.01 15.23 -6.67
N GLY A 259 11.46 15.31 -5.47
CA GLY A 259 12.06 14.72 -4.30
C GLY A 259 12.05 13.19 -4.36
N PHE A 260 12.91 12.55 -3.55
CA PHE A 260 12.90 11.11 -3.31
C PHE A 260 13.23 10.83 -1.85
N TYR A 261 12.94 9.63 -1.38
CA TYR A 261 13.19 9.26 0.01
C TYR A 261 13.44 7.76 0.16
N PHE A 262 14.12 7.40 1.25
CA PHE A 262 14.23 6.02 1.75
C PHE A 262 13.17 5.77 2.82
N PHE A 263 12.69 4.50 2.97
CA PHE A 263 11.71 4.12 3.99
C PHE A 263 11.69 2.62 4.29
#